data_69d8e5d6c4bd6af9faf4221d20b9d023
#
_entry.id   69d8e5d6c4bd6af9faf4221d20b9d023
#
_cell.length_a   1.000
_cell.length_b   1.000
_cell.length_c   1.000
_cell.angle_alpha   90.00
_cell.angle_beta   90.00
_cell.angle_gamma   90.00
#
_symmetry.space_group_name_H-M   'P 1'
#
loop_
_entity.id
_entity.type
_entity.pdbx_description
1 polymer ?
#
loop_
_entity_poly.entity_id
_entity_poly.type
_entity_poly.pdbx_seq_one_letter_code
_entity_poly.pdbx_strand_id
1 'polypeptide(L)'
;MGGLAGGGAAVLALTTAFKPEIVPLSKPKKLELLAPESEWVYHPLDPAVTANLAYNIFDNGSCMYAVVHSFVSQLAARFGEPYASFPSHMMKYGHGGIGGYGNVCGTLNGVAALIGLLVPDKDTRDALITDLFRWYENNPLPDFKPDTAILNFTPPTSVSRSTLCHASITNWGLATGYKVKSIERKERCRRLVGDMAAKLAVVMNQLTDNTYTTVNHDDETVRGCLTCHGSQGKLDNTSGKMTCTSCHSKSLGHRLFSDVHYKLMDEKE
;
A
#
# COMPACT_ATOMS: atom_id res chain seq x y z
N MET A 1 30.48 -21.92 68.05
CA MET A 1 30.71 -20.59 68.40
C MET A 1 30.54 -19.71 67.18
N GLY A 2 29.70 -18.78 67.14
CA GLY A 2 29.51 -17.83 66.05
C GLY A 2 28.43 -18.21 65.02
N GLY A 3 27.14 -18.02 65.40
CA GLY A 3 26.06 -18.05 64.44
C GLY A 3 25.93 -16.74 63.69
N LEU A 4 25.80 -16.82 62.37
CA LEU A 4 25.48 -15.66 61.50
C LEU A 4 23.99 -15.81 61.13
N ALA A 5 23.18 -14.91 61.68
CA ALA A 5 21.79 -14.73 61.30
C ALA A 5 21.74 -14.00 59.94
N GLY A 6 21.25 -14.66 58.91
CA GLY A 6 20.97 -14.05 57.63
C GLY A 6 19.58 -13.40 57.62
N GLY A 7 19.54 -12.08 57.68
CA GLY A 7 18.29 -11.30 57.50
C GLY A 7 17.88 -11.27 56.04
N GLY A 8 16.78 -11.95 55.70
CA GLY A 8 16.14 -11.81 54.39
C GLY A 8 15.34 -10.52 54.35
N ALA A 9 15.79 -9.56 53.53
CA ALA A 9 15.03 -8.37 53.22
C ALA A 9 13.97 -8.74 52.13
N ALA A 10 12.71 -8.75 52.53
CA ALA A 10 11.59 -8.87 51.57
C ALA A 10 11.42 -7.55 50.83
N VAL A 11 11.78 -7.52 49.56
CA VAL A 11 11.47 -6.40 48.66
C VAL A 11 10.00 -6.50 48.28
N LEU A 12 9.15 -5.73 48.93
CA LEU A 12 7.78 -5.49 48.48
C LEU A 12 7.82 -4.65 47.21
N ALA A 13 7.66 -5.27 46.06
CA ALA A 13 7.43 -4.57 44.80
C ALA A 13 6.03 -3.95 44.79
N LEU A 14 5.93 -2.68 45.11
CA LEU A 14 4.74 -1.89 44.87
C LEU A 14 4.58 -1.69 43.35
N THR A 15 3.84 -2.57 42.68
CA THR A 15 3.34 -2.34 41.34
C THR A 15 2.17 -1.36 41.43
N THR A 16 2.45 -0.06 41.44
CA THR A 16 1.43 0.93 41.16
C THR A 16 1.08 0.81 39.69
N ALA A 17 -0.08 0.17 39.40
CA ALA A 17 -0.64 0.18 38.07
C ALA A 17 -0.91 1.65 37.68
N PHE A 18 -0.06 2.17 36.83
CA PHE A 18 -0.24 3.49 36.19
C PHE A 18 -1.43 3.34 35.25
N LYS A 19 -2.63 3.72 35.69
CA LYS A 19 -3.76 3.94 34.80
C LYS A 19 -3.52 5.32 34.16
N PRO A 20 -3.26 5.40 32.86
CA PRO A 20 -3.18 6.71 32.22
C PRO A 20 -4.56 7.36 32.32
N GLU A 21 -4.63 8.47 33.03
CA GLU A 21 -5.83 9.31 33.07
C GLU A 21 -6.01 9.88 31.67
N ILE A 22 -7.01 9.40 30.96
CA ILE A 22 -7.38 9.94 29.64
C ILE A 22 -8.04 11.28 29.90
N VAL A 23 -7.25 12.35 29.91
CA VAL A 23 -7.77 13.71 29.94
C VAL A 23 -8.53 13.92 28.62
N PRO A 24 -9.85 14.20 28.66
CA PRO A 24 -10.59 14.49 27.45
C PRO A 24 -10.00 15.74 26.82
N LEU A 25 -9.45 15.60 25.62
CA LEU A 25 -9.04 16.75 24.82
C LEU A 25 -10.27 17.64 24.63
N SER A 26 -10.16 18.92 25.00
CA SER A 26 -11.17 19.90 24.66
C SER A 26 -11.48 19.80 23.18
N LYS A 27 -12.78 19.82 22.81
CA LYS A 27 -13.18 19.74 21.38
C LYS A 27 -12.31 20.69 20.59
N PRO A 28 -11.60 20.21 19.56
CA PRO A 28 -10.74 21.08 18.78
C PRO A 28 -11.59 22.23 18.22
N LYS A 29 -11.11 23.45 18.34
CA LYS A 29 -11.64 24.56 17.54
C LYS A 29 -11.65 24.07 16.09
N LYS A 30 -12.81 24.25 15.42
CA LYS A 30 -12.95 23.90 14.01
C LYS A 30 -11.75 24.51 13.25
N LEU A 31 -10.79 23.67 12.88
CA LEU A 31 -9.67 24.10 12.06
C LEU A 31 -10.29 24.43 10.71
N GLU A 32 -10.26 25.67 10.29
CA GLU A 32 -10.59 26.00 8.90
C GLU A 32 -9.52 25.35 8.05
N LEU A 33 -9.92 24.35 7.28
CA LEU A 33 -9.04 23.74 6.28
C LEU A 33 -8.63 24.85 5.30
N LEU A 34 -7.33 24.94 5.03
CA LEU A 34 -6.76 25.99 4.16
C LEU A 34 -7.26 25.90 2.72
N ALA A 35 -7.77 24.74 2.30
CA ALA A 35 -8.46 24.54 1.03
C ALA A 35 -9.62 23.56 1.21
N PRO A 36 -10.85 23.91 0.76
CA PRO A 36 -11.97 22.98 0.76
C PRO A 36 -11.66 21.74 -0.11
N GLU A 37 -12.15 20.56 0.30
CA GLU A 37 -12.02 19.31 -0.48
C GLU A 37 -12.58 19.46 -1.91
N SER A 38 -13.54 20.36 -2.11
CA SER A 38 -14.17 20.65 -3.41
C SER A 38 -13.24 21.30 -4.44
N GLU A 39 -12.07 21.78 -4.06
CA GLU A 39 -11.11 22.40 -4.97
C GLU A 39 -10.22 21.39 -5.69
N TRP A 40 -10.12 20.14 -5.16
CA TRP A 40 -9.29 19.09 -5.72
C TRP A 40 -10.09 18.25 -6.71
N VAL A 41 -10.31 18.76 -7.91
CA VAL A 41 -11.09 18.10 -8.95
C VAL A 41 -10.18 17.33 -9.90
N TYR A 42 -10.54 16.07 -10.21
CA TYR A 42 -9.83 15.36 -11.26
C TYR A 42 -10.26 15.85 -12.64
N HIS A 43 -9.30 16.09 -13.50
CA HIS A 43 -9.52 16.35 -14.93
C HIS A 43 -8.84 15.26 -15.75
N PRO A 44 -9.49 14.74 -16.80
CA PRO A 44 -8.97 13.63 -17.59
C PRO A 44 -7.55 13.87 -18.10
N LEU A 45 -6.70 12.88 -17.90
CA LEU A 45 -5.31 12.84 -18.34
C LEU A 45 -5.11 11.73 -19.36
N ASP A 46 -4.19 11.92 -20.29
CA ASP A 46 -3.76 10.86 -21.20
C ASP A 46 -2.97 9.80 -20.42
N PRO A 47 -3.41 8.52 -20.42
CA PRO A 47 -2.74 7.46 -19.69
C PRO A 47 -1.31 7.21 -20.15
N ALA A 48 -1.03 7.31 -21.46
CA ALA A 48 0.31 7.05 -22.01
C ALA A 48 1.28 8.18 -21.63
N VAL A 49 0.84 9.43 -21.73
CA VAL A 49 1.61 10.60 -21.30
C VAL A 49 1.91 10.52 -19.81
N THR A 50 0.89 10.18 -19.01
CA THR A 50 1.03 10.06 -17.54
C THR A 50 2.02 8.97 -17.16
N ALA A 51 1.96 7.81 -17.82
CA ALA A 51 2.87 6.69 -17.61
C ALA A 51 4.33 7.05 -17.94
N ASN A 52 4.56 7.66 -19.12
CA ASN A 52 5.88 8.08 -19.54
C ASN A 52 6.47 9.15 -18.60
N LEU A 53 5.64 10.11 -18.16
CA LEU A 53 6.07 11.10 -17.19
C LEU A 53 6.47 10.45 -15.87
N ALA A 54 5.63 9.56 -15.32
CA ALA A 54 5.91 8.82 -14.08
C ALA A 54 7.22 8.01 -14.19
N TYR A 55 7.42 7.32 -15.30
CA TYR A 55 8.65 6.59 -15.60
C TYR A 55 9.89 7.49 -15.57
N ASN A 56 9.84 8.62 -16.28
CA ASN A 56 10.96 9.53 -16.46
C ASN A 56 11.38 10.23 -15.17
N ILE A 57 10.42 10.57 -14.31
CA ILE A 57 10.70 11.28 -13.04
C ILE A 57 10.97 10.35 -11.86
N PHE A 58 10.98 9.03 -12.07
CA PHE A 58 11.18 8.05 -10.99
C PHE A 58 12.41 8.34 -10.14
N ASP A 59 13.52 8.74 -10.74
CA ASP A 59 14.78 9.00 -10.03
C ASP A 59 14.74 10.27 -9.16
N ASN A 60 13.76 11.15 -9.36
CA ASN A 60 13.62 12.38 -8.58
C ASN A 60 13.07 12.17 -7.16
N GLY A 61 12.40 11.02 -6.91
CA GLY A 61 11.80 10.74 -5.60
C GLY A 61 11.23 9.34 -5.42
N SER A 62 11.53 8.42 -6.34
CA SER A 62 11.07 7.02 -6.31
C SER A 62 9.57 6.82 -6.51
N CYS A 63 9.07 5.63 -6.12
CA CYS A 63 7.78 5.09 -6.54
C CYS A 63 6.58 6.03 -6.26
N MET A 64 6.35 6.39 -4.99
CA MET A 64 5.19 7.19 -4.60
C MET A 64 5.25 8.60 -5.21
N TYR A 65 6.42 9.23 -5.12
CA TYR A 65 6.65 10.54 -5.71
C TYR A 65 6.33 10.54 -7.21
N ALA A 66 6.84 9.55 -7.94
CA ALA A 66 6.68 9.49 -9.38
C ALA A 66 5.21 9.35 -9.80
N VAL A 67 4.44 8.50 -9.12
CA VAL A 67 3.00 8.38 -9.38
C VAL A 67 2.28 9.69 -9.06
N VAL A 68 2.47 10.26 -7.88
CA VAL A 68 1.73 11.45 -7.47
C VAL A 68 2.11 12.66 -8.31
N HIS A 69 3.41 12.89 -8.49
CA HIS A 69 3.89 14.06 -9.22
C HIS A 69 3.53 14.02 -10.71
N SER A 70 3.43 12.84 -11.32
CA SER A 70 3.01 12.72 -12.73
C SER A 70 1.58 13.18 -12.95
N PHE A 71 0.68 13.02 -11.98
CA PHE A 71 -0.69 13.55 -12.05
C PHE A 71 -0.72 15.03 -11.72
N VAL A 72 -0.21 15.38 -10.55
CA VAL A 72 -0.33 16.74 -10.00
C VAL A 72 0.36 17.77 -10.91
N SER A 73 1.52 17.45 -11.47
CA SER A 73 2.23 18.41 -12.37
C SER A 73 1.48 18.66 -13.68
N GLN A 74 0.81 17.66 -14.25
CA GLN A 74 -0.03 17.84 -15.43
C GLN A 74 -1.26 18.70 -15.12
N LEU A 75 -1.92 18.44 -13.98
CA LEU A 75 -3.04 19.24 -13.52
C LEU A 75 -2.61 20.67 -13.21
N ALA A 76 -1.48 20.86 -12.53
CA ALA A 76 -0.91 22.18 -12.26
C ALA A 76 -0.59 22.96 -13.53
N ALA A 77 -0.01 22.33 -14.55
CA ALA A 77 0.33 22.98 -15.81
C ALA A 77 -0.91 23.44 -16.61
N ARG A 78 -2.05 22.76 -16.43
CA ARG A 78 -3.29 23.05 -17.16
C ARG A 78 -4.25 23.96 -16.38
N PHE A 79 -4.28 23.85 -15.06
CA PHE A 79 -5.32 24.47 -14.21
C PHE A 79 -4.76 25.36 -13.09
N GLY A 80 -3.43 25.37 -12.87
CA GLY A 80 -2.81 26.18 -11.81
C GLY A 80 -3.13 25.68 -10.40
N GLU A 81 -3.63 26.57 -9.55
CA GLU A 81 -4.05 26.21 -8.19
C GLU A 81 -5.34 25.39 -8.18
N PRO A 82 -5.51 24.48 -7.21
CA PRO A 82 -4.63 24.20 -6.04
C PRO A 82 -3.45 23.28 -6.35
N TYR A 83 -3.36 22.68 -7.53
CA TYR A 83 -2.36 21.68 -7.90
C TYR A 83 -0.93 22.21 -7.87
N ALA A 84 -0.74 23.50 -8.24
CA ALA A 84 0.58 24.14 -8.28
C ALA A 84 1.23 24.24 -6.89
N SER A 85 0.43 24.41 -5.84
CA SER A 85 0.90 24.47 -4.44
C SER A 85 1.03 23.09 -3.79
N PHE A 86 0.70 22.00 -4.48
CA PHE A 86 0.77 20.67 -3.87
C PHE A 86 2.22 20.27 -3.54
N PRO A 87 2.54 19.96 -2.30
CA PRO A 87 3.91 19.69 -1.86
C PRO A 87 4.38 18.29 -2.27
N SER A 88 4.49 18.00 -3.57
CA SER A 88 4.83 16.69 -4.12
C SER A 88 6.09 16.07 -3.50
N HIS A 89 7.06 16.90 -3.07
CA HIS A 89 8.30 16.43 -2.45
C HIS A 89 8.07 15.62 -1.17
N MET A 90 6.98 15.84 -0.45
CA MET A 90 6.64 15.03 0.72
C MET A 90 6.38 13.56 0.36
N MET A 91 6.02 13.24 -0.89
CA MET A 91 5.78 11.87 -1.34
C MET A 91 7.04 11.02 -1.44
N LYS A 92 8.22 11.61 -1.28
CA LYS A 92 9.51 10.89 -1.31
C LYS A 92 9.64 9.86 -0.18
N TYR A 93 8.92 10.01 0.93
CA TYR A 93 8.92 9.04 2.02
C TYR A 93 8.42 7.65 1.58
N GLY A 94 7.56 7.58 0.56
CA GLY A 94 6.94 6.34 0.09
C GLY A 94 7.86 5.40 -0.71
N HIS A 95 9.18 5.67 -0.78
CA HIS A 95 10.12 4.78 -1.44
C HIS A 95 10.27 3.44 -0.72
N GLY A 96 10.41 2.35 -1.48
CA GLY A 96 10.70 1.03 -0.92
C GLY A 96 9.67 0.53 0.12
N GLY A 97 8.41 0.93 0.01
CA GLY A 97 7.37 0.61 0.99
C GLY A 97 7.58 1.36 2.30
N ILE A 98 7.49 2.68 2.24
CA ILE A 98 7.66 3.64 3.34
C ILE A 98 9.06 3.58 3.97
N GLY A 99 9.96 4.47 3.50
CA GLY A 99 11.30 4.59 4.04
C GLY A 99 12.16 3.32 3.90
N GLY A 100 11.84 2.43 2.96
CA GLY A 100 12.55 1.17 2.77
C GLY A 100 12.11 0.02 3.67
N TYR A 101 11.05 0.16 4.46
CA TYR A 101 10.54 -0.89 5.37
C TYR A 101 9.87 -2.06 4.68
N GLY A 102 9.64 -1.99 3.36
CA GLY A 102 9.04 -3.09 2.61
C GLY A 102 7.53 -3.25 2.78
N ASN A 103 6.86 -2.31 3.42
CA ASN A 103 5.40 -2.25 3.59
C ASN A 103 4.68 -2.08 2.25
N VAL A 104 3.47 -1.57 2.23
CA VAL A 104 2.69 -1.33 1.00
C VAL A 104 3.56 -0.64 -0.05
N CYS A 105 3.57 -1.17 -1.28
CA CYS A 105 4.39 -0.65 -2.35
C CYS A 105 4.20 0.86 -2.53
N GLY A 106 5.29 1.62 -2.67
CA GLY A 106 5.22 3.07 -2.85
C GLY A 106 4.37 3.49 -4.05
N THR A 107 4.33 2.67 -5.08
CA THR A 107 3.46 2.87 -6.24
C THR A 107 1.97 2.84 -5.83
N LEU A 108 1.58 1.86 -5.02
CA LEU A 108 0.22 1.74 -4.48
C LEU A 108 -0.11 2.85 -3.47
N ASN A 109 0.86 3.25 -2.64
CA ASN A 109 0.69 4.42 -1.77
C ASN A 109 0.41 5.68 -2.59
N GLY A 110 1.11 5.88 -3.71
CA GLY A 110 0.87 7.01 -4.61
C GLY A 110 -0.52 7.01 -5.25
N VAL A 111 -0.95 5.82 -5.70
CA VAL A 111 -2.31 5.61 -6.23
C VAL A 111 -3.37 5.95 -5.17
N ALA A 112 -3.24 5.40 -3.97
CA ALA A 112 -4.19 5.63 -2.88
C ALA A 112 -4.22 7.10 -2.43
N ALA A 113 -3.06 7.77 -2.40
CA ALA A 113 -2.97 9.19 -2.07
C ALA A 113 -3.71 10.07 -3.09
N LEU A 114 -3.55 9.79 -4.40
CA LEU A 114 -4.26 10.52 -5.45
C LEU A 114 -5.78 10.28 -5.40
N ILE A 115 -6.20 9.04 -5.19
CA ILE A 115 -7.63 8.71 -5.02
C ILE A 115 -8.18 9.45 -3.79
N GLY A 116 -7.45 9.43 -2.67
CA GLY A 116 -7.83 10.16 -1.45
C GLY A 116 -7.96 11.67 -1.64
N LEU A 117 -7.11 12.25 -2.50
CA LEU A 117 -7.11 13.67 -2.81
C LEU A 117 -8.26 14.08 -3.76
N LEU A 118 -8.51 13.25 -4.79
CA LEU A 118 -9.31 13.63 -5.95
C LEU A 118 -10.73 13.04 -5.96
N VAL A 119 -11.05 12.10 -5.07
CA VAL A 119 -12.35 11.42 -5.00
C VAL A 119 -12.99 11.67 -3.64
N PRO A 120 -13.98 12.57 -3.55
CA PRO A 120 -14.58 12.95 -2.27
C PRO A 120 -15.45 11.85 -1.63
N ASP A 121 -16.12 11.01 -2.44
CA ASP A 121 -16.98 9.96 -1.92
C ASP A 121 -16.18 8.78 -1.35
N LYS A 122 -16.45 8.41 -0.10
CA LYS A 122 -15.72 7.37 0.63
C LYS A 122 -15.85 5.98 -0.01
N ASP A 123 -17.06 5.61 -0.39
CA ASP A 123 -17.33 4.27 -0.90
C ASP A 123 -16.69 4.07 -2.28
N THR A 124 -16.75 5.09 -3.12
CA THR A 124 -16.03 5.14 -4.40
C THR A 124 -14.52 5.07 -4.20
N ARG A 125 -13.95 5.82 -3.23
CA ARG A 125 -12.52 5.71 -2.90
C ARG A 125 -12.11 4.30 -2.53
N ASP A 126 -12.86 3.68 -1.63
CA ASP A 126 -12.57 2.34 -1.12
C ASP A 126 -12.67 1.27 -2.23
N ALA A 127 -13.64 1.43 -3.13
CA ALA A 127 -13.80 0.57 -4.31
C ALA A 127 -12.61 0.72 -5.28
N LEU A 128 -12.25 1.95 -5.65
CA LEU A 128 -11.13 2.23 -6.55
C LEU A 128 -9.79 1.70 -6.01
N ILE A 129 -9.52 1.95 -4.73
CA ILE A 129 -8.30 1.45 -4.08
C ILE A 129 -8.30 -0.09 -4.10
N THR A 130 -9.43 -0.73 -3.81
CA THR A 130 -9.54 -2.18 -3.82
C THR A 130 -9.28 -2.74 -5.22
N ASP A 131 -9.90 -2.21 -6.25
CA ASP A 131 -9.74 -2.65 -7.63
C ASP A 131 -8.28 -2.52 -8.10
N LEU A 132 -7.64 -1.37 -7.84
CA LEU A 132 -6.26 -1.14 -8.28
C LEU A 132 -5.24 -1.96 -7.50
N PHE A 133 -5.47 -2.18 -6.20
CA PHE A 133 -4.61 -3.04 -5.39
C PHE A 133 -4.72 -4.49 -5.83
N ARG A 134 -5.94 -4.99 -6.09
CA ARG A 134 -6.16 -6.33 -6.64
C ARG A 134 -5.59 -6.49 -8.03
N TRP A 135 -5.74 -5.48 -8.89
CA TRP A 135 -5.11 -5.50 -10.19
C TRP A 135 -3.59 -5.65 -10.08
N TYR A 136 -2.94 -4.87 -9.22
CA TYR A 136 -1.50 -4.97 -8.97
C TYR A 136 -1.08 -6.34 -8.44
N GLU A 137 -1.84 -6.92 -7.52
CA GLU A 137 -1.51 -8.22 -6.91
C GLU A 137 -1.56 -9.37 -7.89
N ASN A 138 -2.50 -9.33 -8.84
CA ASN A 138 -2.88 -10.48 -9.66
C ASN A 138 -2.36 -10.43 -11.09
N ASN A 139 -1.86 -9.30 -11.55
CA ASN A 139 -1.37 -9.18 -12.92
C ASN A 139 0.15 -9.36 -13.03
N PRO A 140 0.62 -9.94 -14.14
CA PRO A 140 2.05 -10.02 -14.43
C PRO A 140 2.59 -8.64 -14.79
N LEU A 141 3.35 -8.02 -13.88
CA LEU A 141 3.91 -6.67 -14.02
C LEU A 141 5.43 -6.67 -13.84
N PRO A 142 6.15 -5.68 -14.45
CA PRO A 142 5.65 -4.59 -15.27
C PRO A 142 5.42 -5.01 -16.72
N ASP A 143 4.45 -4.39 -17.40
CA ASP A 143 4.21 -4.53 -18.84
C ASP A 143 4.43 -3.21 -19.59
N PHE A 144 4.55 -2.09 -18.90
CA PHE A 144 4.77 -0.77 -19.48
C PHE A 144 6.06 -0.70 -20.30
N LYS A 145 5.93 -0.16 -21.52
CA LYS A 145 7.02 0.10 -22.45
C LYS A 145 7.18 1.61 -22.63
N PRO A 146 8.25 2.21 -22.08
CA PRO A 146 8.46 3.65 -22.23
C PRO A 146 8.80 4.01 -23.68
N ASP A 147 8.44 5.23 -24.12
CA ASP A 147 8.81 5.76 -25.43
C ASP A 147 10.33 5.78 -25.61
N THR A 148 11.05 6.11 -24.55
CA THR A 148 12.52 6.05 -24.51
C THR A 148 12.96 5.36 -23.22
N ALA A 149 13.58 4.21 -23.33
CA ALA A 149 14.07 3.46 -22.17
C ALA A 149 15.32 4.11 -21.57
N ILE A 150 15.32 4.34 -20.25
CA ILE A 150 16.48 4.85 -19.49
C ILE A 150 17.57 3.77 -19.39
N LEU A 151 17.14 2.51 -19.22
CA LEU A 151 18.03 1.36 -19.27
C LEU A 151 17.65 0.47 -20.45
N ASN A 152 18.64 0.10 -21.27
CA ASN A 152 18.41 -0.84 -22.37
C ASN A 152 18.24 -2.27 -21.85
N PHE A 153 17.11 -2.45 -21.14
CA PHE A 153 16.71 -3.71 -20.50
C PHE A 153 15.19 -3.75 -20.39
N THR A 154 14.60 -4.84 -20.86
CA THR A 154 13.18 -5.10 -20.63
C THR A 154 13.02 -6.09 -19.49
N PRO A 155 12.58 -5.66 -18.32
CA PRO A 155 12.42 -6.54 -17.17
C PRO A 155 11.34 -7.60 -17.46
N PRO A 156 11.60 -8.87 -17.14
CA PRO A 156 10.57 -9.89 -17.14
C PRO A 156 9.43 -9.52 -16.18
N THR A 157 8.23 -9.97 -16.50
CA THR A 157 7.04 -9.77 -15.65
C THR A 157 7.00 -10.78 -14.50
N SER A 158 6.32 -10.43 -13.43
CA SER A 158 5.96 -11.36 -12.36
C SER A 158 4.66 -10.94 -11.67
N VAL A 159 3.93 -11.90 -11.16
CA VAL A 159 2.74 -11.65 -10.33
C VAL A 159 3.19 -11.39 -8.90
N SER A 160 2.83 -10.22 -8.36
CA SER A 160 3.24 -9.80 -7.02
C SER A 160 2.63 -10.67 -5.91
N ARG A 161 1.39 -11.09 -6.08
CA ARG A 161 0.56 -11.81 -5.08
C ARG A 161 0.47 -11.10 -3.72
N SER A 162 0.85 -9.84 -3.66
CA SER A 162 0.83 -9.04 -2.44
C SER A 162 0.96 -7.55 -2.76
N THR A 163 0.34 -6.71 -1.95
CA THR A 163 0.51 -5.26 -2.00
C THR A 163 1.84 -4.78 -1.41
N LEU A 164 2.57 -5.68 -0.72
CA LEU A 164 3.82 -5.33 -0.03
C LEU A 164 4.99 -5.19 -1.02
N CYS A 165 5.75 -4.11 -0.87
CA CYS A 165 6.98 -3.88 -1.63
C CYS A 165 7.98 -5.03 -1.46
N HIS A 166 8.17 -5.50 -0.21
CA HIS A 166 9.03 -6.63 0.09
C HIS A 166 8.64 -7.88 -0.72
N ALA A 167 7.38 -8.32 -0.65
CA ALA A 167 6.90 -9.49 -1.38
C ALA A 167 7.04 -9.31 -2.90
N SER A 168 6.64 -8.15 -3.43
CA SER A 168 6.69 -7.86 -4.86
C SER A 168 8.10 -7.96 -5.44
N ILE A 169 9.10 -7.38 -4.78
CA ILE A 169 10.49 -7.44 -5.28
C ILE A 169 11.12 -8.82 -5.04
N THR A 170 10.75 -9.51 -3.95
CA THR A 170 11.25 -10.86 -3.68
C THR A 170 10.72 -11.86 -4.70
N ASN A 171 9.41 -11.85 -4.95
CA ASN A 171 8.78 -12.73 -5.95
C ASN A 171 9.35 -12.49 -7.34
N TRP A 172 9.58 -11.23 -7.72
CA TRP A 172 10.24 -10.92 -8.98
C TRP A 172 11.69 -11.43 -9.01
N GLY A 173 12.46 -11.21 -7.94
CA GLY A 173 13.83 -11.69 -7.84
C GLY A 173 13.94 -13.22 -7.92
N LEU A 174 13.04 -13.94 -7.25
CA LEU A 174 12.96 -15.41 -7.32
C LEU A 174 12.59 -15.90 -8.72
N ALA A 175 11.65 -15.24 -9.38
CA ALA A 175 11.21 -15.61 -10.71
C ALA A 175 12.28 -15.34 -11.80
N THR A 176 13.14 -14.35 -11.60
CA THR A 176 14.06 -13.85 -12.64
C THR A 176 15.53 -14.10 -12.36
N GLY A 177 15.91 -14.40 -11.12
CA GLY A 177 17.30 -14.54 -10.68
C GLY A 177 18.04 -13.23 -10.43
N TYR A 178 17.42 -12.07 -10.68
CA TYR A 178 18.05 -10.77 -10.43
C TYR A 178 18.06 -10.41 -8.94
N LYS A 179 19.15 -9.76 -8.52
CA LYS A 179 19.29 -9.32 -7.13
C LYS A 179 18.37 -8.12 -6.83
N VAL A 180 17.83 -8.07 -5.62
CA VAL A 180 16.92 -6.99 -5.17
C VAL A 180 17.54 -5.59 -5.15
N LYS A 181 18.88 -5.47 -5.13
CA LYS A 181 19.61 -4.19 -5.20
C LYS A 181 20.21 -3.93 -6.58
N SER A 182 19.85 -4.69 -7.61
CA SER A 182 20.38 -4.52 -8.95
C SER A 182 19.73 -3.35 -9.70
N ILE A 183 20.38 -2.91 -10.77
CA ILE A 183 19.86 -1.87 -11.67
C ILE A 183 18.64 -2.37 -12.45
N GLU A 184 18.59 -3.66 -12.75
CA GLU A 184 17.46 -4.34 -13.42
C GLU A 184 16.20 -4.28 -12.53
N ARG A 185 16.34 -4.54 -11.21
CA ARG A 185 15.23 -4.38 -10.28
C ARG A 185 14.79 -2.91 -10.18
N LYS A 186 15.72 -1.95 -10.28
CA LYS A 186 15.38 -0.53 -10.30
C LYS A 186 14.55 -0.19 -11.54
N GLU A 187 14.97 -0.69 -12.71
CA GLU A 187 14.24 -0.52 -13.96
C GLU A 187 12.83 -1.19 -13.90
N ARG A 188 12.75 -2.38 -13.33
CA ARG A 188 11.47 -3.04 -13.06
C ARG A 188 10.52 -2.13 -12.26
N CYS A 189 11.00 -1.53 -11.19
CA CYS A 189 10.17 -0.63 -10.37
C CYS A 189 9.80 0.66 -11.11
N ARG A 190 10.70 1.20 -11.95
CA ARG A 190 10.44 2.36 -12.78
C ARG A 190 9.32 2.10 -13.80
N ARG A 191 9.33 0.93 -14.46
CA ARG A 191 8.25 0.54 -15.37
C ARG A 191 6.93 0.26 -14.64
N LEU A 192 6.99 -0.37 -13.48
CA LEU A 192 5.81 -0.59 -12.64
C LEU A 192 5.10 0.72 -12.22
N VAL A 193 5.86 1.78 -12.02
CA VAL A 193 5.29 3.11 -11.77
C VAL A 193 4.52 3.60 -13.01
N GLY A 194 5.04 3.37 -14.21
CA GLY A 194 4.36 3.66 -15.46
C GLY A 194 3.05 2.88 -15.61
N ASP A 195 3.07 1.56 -15.36
CA ASP A 195 1.87 0.72 -15.37
C ASP A 195 0.77 1.27 -14.47
N MET A 196 1.12 1.56 -13.23
CA MET A 196 0.13 2.00 -12.24
C MET A 196 -0.37 3.42 -12.50
N ALA A 197 0.49 4.30 -13.02
CA ALA A 197 0.09 5.64 -13.43
C ALA A 197 -0.89 5.60 -14.61
N ALA A 198 -0.60 4.78 -15.65
CA ALA A 198 -1.53 4.57 -16.75
C ALA A 198 -2.86 3.99 -16.28
N LYS A 199 -2.80 2.92 -15.46
CA LYS A 199 -4.01 2.26 -14.97
C LYS A 199 -4.88 3.18 -14.14
N LEU A 200 -4.28 3.98 -13.26
CA LEU A 200 -5.02 4.98 -12.47
C LEU A 200 -5.66 6.03 -13.38
N ALA A 201 -4.93 6.55 -14.38
CA ALA A 201 -5.49 7.54 -15.31
C ALA A 201 -6.69 6.98 -16.08
N VAL A 202 -6.60 5.72 -16.57
CA VAL A 202 -7.75 5.05 -17.23
C VAL A 202 -8.95 4.99 -16.30
N VAL A 203 -8.77 4.51 -15.07
CA VAL A 203 -9.87 4.32 -14.12
C VAL A 203 -10.48 5.67 -13.70
N MET A 204 -9.66 6.68 -13.46
CA MET A 204 -10.12 8.03 -13.12
C MET A 204 -10.84 8.72 -14.28
N ASN A 205 -10.41 8.50 -15.53
CA ASN A 205 -11.14 8.98 -16.72
C ASN A 205 -12.52 8.29 -16.80
N GLN A 206 -12.58 6.97 -16.63
CA GLN A 206 -13.84 6.24 -16.60
C GLN A 206 -14.79 6.73 -15.50
N LEU A 207 -14.24 7.07 -14.32
CA LEU A 207 -15.05 7.65 -13.25
C LEU A 207 -15.63 9.00 -13.66
N THR A 208 -14.85 9.86 -14.32
CA THR A 208 -15.29 11.17 -14.81
C THR A 208 -16.37 11.04 -15.88
N ASP A 209 -16.25 10.04 -16.76
CA ASP A 209 -17.20 9.77 -17.84
C ASP A 209 -18.41 8.95 -17.37
N ASN A 210 -18.52 8.61 -16.08
CA ASN A 210 -19.55 7.72 -15.50
C ASN A 210 -19.61 6.34 -16.16
N THR A 211 -18.50 5.85 -16.68
CA THR A 211 -18.35 4.52 -17.28
C THR A 211 -17.61 3.53 -16.40
N TYR A 212 -17.09 4.00 -15.26
CA TYR A 212 -16.43 3.12 -14.30
C TYR A 212 -17.43 2.13 -13.69
N THR A 213 -17.04 0.86 -13.74
CA THR A 213 -17.74 -0.21 -13.03
C THR A 213 -16.77 -0.88 -12.08
N THR A 214 -17.16 -1.00 -10.82
CA THR A 214 -16.37 -1.70 -9.81
C THR A 214 -16.17 -3.14 -10.22
N VAL A 215 -14.93 -3.54 -10.41
CA VAL A 215 -14.52 -4.93 -10.57
C VAL A 215 -14.17 -5.46 -9.18
N ASN A 216 -15.15 -5.53 -8.29
CA ASN A 216 -14.92 -5.89 -6.90
C ASN A 216 -14.56 -7.37 -6.78
N HIS A 217 -13.28 -7.64 -6.83
CA HIS A 217 -12.73 -8.97 -6.57
C HIS A 217 -12.40 -9.09 -5.08
N ASP A 218 -13.44 -9.23 -4.26
CA ASP A 218 -13.22 -9.78 -2.93
C ASP A 218 -12.58 -11.15 -3.08
N ASP A 219 -11.36 -11.28 -2.61
CA ASP A 219 -10.64 -12.55 -2.59
C ASP A 219 -11.42 -13.52 -1.69
N GLU A 220 -11.91 -14.61 -2.28
CA GLU A 220 -12.69 -15.62 -1.55
C GLU A 220 -11.92 -16.21 -0.36
N THR A 221 -10.60 -16.33 -0.50
CA THR A 221 -9.72 -16.79 0.58
C THR A 221 -9.74 -15.80 1.74
N VAL A 222 -9.65 -14.49 1.44
CA VAL A 222 -9.74 -13.44 2.48
C VAL A 222 -11.10 -13.45 3.14
N ARG A 223 -12.19 -13.54 2.37
CA ARG A 223 -13.55 -13.67 2.93
C ARG A 223 -13.68 -14.88 3.84
N GLY A 224 -13.16 -16.04 3.41
CA GLY A 224 -13.14 -17.25 4.21
C GLY A 224 -12.42 -17.08 5.56
N CYS A 225 -11.26 -16.44 5.55
CA CYS A 225 -10.52 -16.13 6.79
C CYS A 225 -11.30 -15.16 7.69
N LEU A 226 -11.87 -14.10 7.11
CA LEU A 226 -12.62 -13.07 7.84
C LEU A 226 -13.95 -13.57 8.41
N THR A 227 -14.49 -14.69 7.95
CA THR A 227 -15.67 -15.32 8.56
C THR A 227 -15.43 -15.66 10.05
N CYS A 228 -14.20 -16.02 10.40
CA CYS A 228 -13.83 -16.29 11.79
C CYS A 228 -13.04 -15.13 12.41
N HIS A 229 -12.16 -14.49 11.66
CA HIS A 229 -11.22 -13.49 12.16
C HIS A 229 -11.73 -12.05 12.07
N GLY A 230 -12.69 -11.74 11.21
CA GLY A 230 -13.24 -10.41 11.01
C GLY A 230 -14.19 -9.96 12.12
N SER A 231 -14.65 -8.70 12.02
CA SER A 231 -15.49 -8.03 13.03
C SER A 231 -16.85 -8.69 13.31
N GLN A 232 -17.32 -9.57 12.45
CA GLN A 232 -18.53 -10.36 12.64
C GLN A 232 -18.22 -11.84 12.97
N GLY A 233 -16.95 -12.16 13.03
CA GLY A 233 -16.47 -13.52 13.25
C GLY A 233 -16.30 -13.85 14.75
N LYS A 234 -16.13 -15.13 15.03
CA LYS A 234 -15.98 -15.64 16.42
C LYS A 234 -14.77 -15.04 17.14
N LEU A 235 -13.69 -14.71 16.42
CA LEU A 235 -12.43 -14.24 17.00
C LEU A 235 -12.31 -12.72 17.03
N ASP A 236 -12.92 -12.02 16.08
CA ASP A 236 -12.92 -10.56 15.96
C ASP A 236 -11.53 -9.93 16.25
N ASN A 237 -10.49 -10.45 15.62
CA ASN A 237 -9.10 -10.10 15.92
C ASN A 237 -8.30 -9.64 14.70
N THR A 238 -8.94 -9.49 13.54
CA THR A 238 -8.27 -9.09 12.29
C THR A 238 -9.16 -8.13 11.50
N SER A 239 -8.53 -7.09 10.99
CA SER A 239 -9.14 -6.14 10.06
C SER A 239 -8.23 -5.94 8.86
N GLY A 240 -8.77 -6.01 7.65
CA GLY A 240 -8.02 -5.73 6.42
C GLY A 240 -8.50 -6.53 5.23
N LYS A 241 -8.08 -6.08 4.03
CA LYS A 241 -8.42 -6.70 2.75
C LYS A 241 -7.21 -7.38 2.08
N MET A 242 -6.03 -7.31 2.69
CA MET A 242 -4.81 -7.89 2.11
C MET A 242 -4.91 -9.41 2.06
N THR A 243 -4.33 -10.03 1.01
CA THR A 243 -4.31 -11.49 0.86
C THR A 243 -3.56 -12.16 2.02
N CYS A 244 -4.27 -12.97 2.79
CA CYS A 244 -3.74 -13.63 3.99
C CYS A 244 -2.72 -14.70 3.63
N THR A 245 -2.97 -15.48 2.57
CA THR A 245 -2.19 -16.65 2.18
C THR A 245 -0.78 -16.33 1.68
N SER A 246 -0.49 -15.08 1.33
CA SER A 246 0.88 -14.65 0.98
C SER A 246 1.85 -14.73 2.17
N CYS A 247 1.33 -14.64 3.40
CA CYS A 247 2.11 -14.75 4.64
C CYS A 247 1.70 -15.97 5.48
N HIS A 248 0.45 -16.39 5.38
CA HIS A 248 -0.15 -17.48 6.15
C HIS A 248 -0.39 -18.72 5.28
N SER A 249 0.54 -19.06 4.41
CA SER A 249 0.45 -20.29 3.59
C SER A 249 0.92 -21.53 4.37
N LYS A 250 0.45 -22.71 3.96
CA LYS A 250 0.92 -24.00 4.50
C LYS A 250 2.46 -24.14 4.47
N SER A 251 3.13 -23.48 3.52
CA SER A 251 4.60 -23.53 3.35
C SER A 251 5.38 -22.72 4.39
N LEU A 252 4.73 -21.75 5.08
CA LEU A 252 5.38 -20.99 6.15
C LEU A 252 5.45 -21.74 7.50
N GLY A 253 5.08 -23.00 7.48
CA GLY A 253 5.18 -23.90 8.62
C GLY A 253 4.33 -23.43 9.80
N HIS A 254 3.42 -24.26 10.21
CA HIS A 254 2.44 -24.10 11.28
C HIS A 254 2.98 -23.62 12.65
N ARG A 255 4.26 -23.28 12.73
CA ARG A 255 4.92 -22.86 13.99
C ARG A 255 4.53 -21.48 14.49
N LEU A 256 3.91 -20.66 13.64
CA LEU A 256 3.43 -19.31 14.03
C LEU A 256 1.96 -19.30 14.45
N PHE A 257 1.22 -20.39 14.19
CA PHE A 257 -0.18 -20.50 14.55
C PHE A 257 -0.35 -21.67 15.51
N SER A 258 -0.99 -21.40 16.62
CA SER A 258 -1.40 -22.43 17.57
C SER A 258 -2.23 -23.52 16.87
N ASP A 259 -2.24 -24.71 17.42
CA ASP A 259 -2.85 -25.97 16.95
C ASP A 259 -4.27 -25.89 16.33
N VAL A 260 -4.95 -24.75 16.43
CA VAL A 260 -6.34 -24.58 15.97
C VAL A 260 -6.45 -24.66 14.45
N HIS A 261 -5.56 -23.98 13.71
CA HIS A 261 -5.57 -24.01 12.23
C HIS A 261 -5.18 -25.37 11.68
N TYR A 262 -4.27 -26.03 12.34
CA TYR A 262 -3.85 -27.39 11.98
C TYR A 262 -5.02 -28.37 12.08
N LYS A 263 -5.75 -28.34 13.18
CA LYS A 263 -6.91 -29.21 13.41
C LYS A 263 -8.07 -28.97 12.45
N LEU A 264 -8.31 -27.68 12.05
CA LEU A 264 -9.38 -27.36 11.12
C LEU A 264 -9.04 -27.68 9.64
N MET A 265 -7.75 -27.86 9.32
CA MET A 265 -7.31 -28.17 7.95
C MET A 265 -7.21 -29.68 7.71
N ASP A 266 -7.01 -30.48 8.74
CA ASP A 266 -7.00 -31.96 8.65
C ASP A 266 -8.41 -32.57 8.57
N GLU A 267 -9.47 -31.83 8.92
CA GLU A 267 -10.86 -32.32 8.85
C GLU A 267 -11.47 -32.21 7.41
N LYS A 268 -10.69 -31.84 6.40
CA LYS A 268 -11.14 -31.69 5.01
C LYS A 268 -10.41 -32.59 4.00
N GLU A 269 -9.70 -33.61 4.45
CA GLU A 269 -9.30 -34.77 3.66
C GLU A 269 -10.19 -35.97 4.08
#